data_514593bceae7bfcbf4d9c47a913cb537
#
_entry.id   514593bceae7bfcbf4d9c47a913cb537
#
_cell.length_a   1.000
_cell.length_b   1.000
_cell.length_c   1.000
_cell.angle_alpha   90.00
_cell.angle_beta   90.00
_cell.angle_gamma   90.00
#
_symmetry.space_group_name_H-M   'P 1'
#
loop_
_entity.id
_entity.type
_entity.pdbx_description
1 polymer ?
#
loop_
_entity_poly.entity_id
_entity_poly.type
_entity_poly.pdbx_seq_one_letter_code
_entity_poly.pdbx_strand_id
1 'polypeptide(L)'
;MGGGVPYLNTAQEFQAAQSNAGGKLLAVDFTASWCGPCKMIGPQFEAMQPQFPYVDFAKVDVDENKEVAMSCGIQAMPTFKFYRFGQQVAEFTGADANKLRALLLSHGGPPTTVDAGCDVAIFGLKARPECNGRRGVVR
;
A
#
# COMPACT_ATOMS: atom_id res chain seq x y z
N MET A 1 -20.71 7.53 4.56
CA MET A 1 -20.29 7.25 4.33
C MET A 1 -19.31 6.83 4.43
N GLY A 2 -19.71 6.68 4.71
CA GLY A 2 -18.69 6.33 4.92
C GLY A 2 -17.64 6.16 4.50
N GLY A 3 -17.10 5.79 4.87
CA GLY A 3 -15.95 5.28 4.49
C GLY A 3 -15.08 5.99 3.57
N GLY A 4 -14.87 7.19 3.72
CA GLY A 4 -13.83 7.84 2.95
C GLY A 4 -12.46 7.27 3.28
N VAL A 5 -11.53 7.45 2.35
CA VAL A 5 -10.15 7.05 2.56
C VAL A 5 -9.50 8.08 3.50
N PRO A 6 -8.89 7.65 4.62
CA PRO A 6 -8.33 8.60 5.57
C PRO A 6 -7.04 9.21 5.06
N TYR A 7 -6.79 10.44 5.51
CA TYR A 7 -5.50 11.11 5.32
C TYR A 7 -4.62 10.82 6.54
N LEU A 8 -3.37 10.51 6.27
CA LEU A 8 -2.37 10.28 7.31
C LEU A 8 -1.53 11.55 7.42
N ASN A 9 -1.71 12.30 8.49
CA ASN A 9 -1.15 13.66 8.60
C ASN A 9 0.14 13.71 9.44
N THR A 10 0.50 12.61 10.08
CA THR A 10 1.71 12.56 10.88
C THR A 10 2.45 11.26 10.61
N ALA A 11 3.72 11.21 11.01
CA ALA A 11 4.51 9.98 10.92
C ALA A 11 3.89 8.88 11.77
N GLN A 12 3.34 9.24 12.93
CA GLN A 12 2.71 8.28 13.82
C GLN A 12 1.47 7.66 13.16
N GLU A 13 0.68 8.49 12.47
CA GLU A 13 -0.51 7.98 11.78
C GLU A 13 -0.12 7.05 10.63
N PHE A 14 0.96 7.38 9.93
CA PHE A 14 1.46 6.55 8.86
C PHE A 14 1.92 5.19 9.40
N GLN A 15 2.66 5.19 10.49
CA GLN A 15 3.09 3.94 11.11
C GLN A 15 1.92 3.13 11.66
N ALA A 16 0.95 3.82 12.25
CA ALA A 16 -0.23 3.14 12.78
C ALA A 16 -1.02 2.46 11.66
N ALA A 17 -1.12 3.11 10.50
CA ALA A 17 -1.82 2.50 9.36
C ALA A 17 -1.12 1.22 8.91
N GLN A 18 0.22 1.22 8.91
CA GLN A 18 0.97 0.04 8.54
C GLN A 18 0.78 -1.08 9.55
N SER A 19 0.82 -0.74 10.84
CA SER A 19 0.63 -1.73 11.90
C SER A 19 -0.78 -2.31 11.86
N ASN A 20 -1.78 -1.45 11.66
CA ASN A 20 -3.17 -1.88 11.63
C ASN A 20 -3.48 -2.77 10.43
N ALA A 21 -2.83 -2.53 9.30
CA ALA A 21 -3.03 -3.35 8.12
C ALA A 21 -2.44 -4.75 8.31
N GLY A 22 -1.30 -4.83 9.02
CA GLY A 22 -0.67 -6.13 9.29
C GLY A 22 -0.41 -6.89 8.02
N GLY A 23 -1.05 -8.05 7.89
CA GLY A 23 -0.88 -8.92 6.72
C GLY A 23 -1.68 -8.49 5.51
N LYS A 24 -2.58 -7.51 5.66
CA LYS A 24 -3.30 -6.96 4.51
C LYS A 24 -2.41 -5.99 3.76
N LEU A 25 -2.75 -5.79 2.49
CA LEU A 25 -2.08 -4.76 1.70
C LEU A 25 -2.54 -3.38 2.17
N LEU A 26 -1.60 -2.46 2.35
CA LEU A 26 -1.91 -1.06 2.58
C LEU A 26 -1.54 -0.29 1.32
N ALA A 27 -2.51 0.35 0.69
CA ALA A 27 -2.29 1.18 -0.49
C ALA A 27 -2.34 2.64 -0.09
N VAL A 28 -1.27 3.37 -0.39
CA VAL A 28 -1.15 4.77 0.00
C VAL A 28 -0.99 5.64 -1.23
N ASP A 29 -1.87 6.64 -1.35
CA ASP A 29 -1.87 7.63 -2.43
C ASP A 29 -1.17 8.89 -1.91
N PHE A 30 0.04 9.16 -2.41
CA PHE A 30 0.75 10.40 -2.10
C PHE A 30 0.29 11.47 -3.08
N THR A 31 -0.35 12.50 -2.56
CA THR A 31 -1.09 13.48 -3.35
C THR A 31 -0.75 14.90 -2.88
N ALA A 32 -1.26 15.89 -3.62
CA ALA A 32 -1.14 17.29 -3.23
C ALA A 32 -2.37 18.04 -3.73
N SER A 33 -2.81 19.05 -2.98
CA SER A 33 -4.04 19.77 -3.32
C SER A 33 -3.92 20.53 -4.64
N TRP A 34 -2.70 20.90 -5.03
CA TRP A 34 -2.46 21.67 -6.28
C TRP A 34 -2.21 20.76 -7.48
N CYS A 35 -2.25 19.48 -7.30
CA CYS A 35 -1.86 18.52 -8.35
C CYS A 35 -3.08 18.12 -9.18
N GLY A 36 -3.10 18.52 -10.46
CA GLY A 36 -4.21 18.20 -11.36
C GLY A 36 -4.43 16.71 -11.56
N PRO A 37 -3.38 15.94 -11.94
CA PRO A 37 -3.55 14.48 -12.10
C PRO A 37 -4.00 13.78 -10.83
N CYS A 38 -3.60 14.29 -9.66
CA CYS A 38 -4.04 13.73 -8.37
C CYS A 38 -5.54 13.88 -8.20
N LYS A 39 -6.08 15.02 -8.61
CA LYS A 39 -7.52 15.29 -8.51
C LYS A 39 -8.32 14.39 -9.44
N MET A 40 -7.71 13.97 -10.54
CA MET A 40 -8.35 13.09 -11.49
C MET A 40 -8.42 11.66 -10.97
N ILE A 41 -7.32 11.15 -10.43
CA ILE A 41 -7.27 9.76 -10.01
C ILE A 41 -7.77 9.54 -8.58
N GLY A 42 -7.74 10.59 -7.74
CA GLY A 42 -8.14 10.47 -6.34
C GLY A 42 -9.52 9.83 -6.16
N PRO A 43 -10.56 10.35 -6.84
CA PRO A 43 -11.89 9.74 -6.72
C PRO A 43 -11.93 8.30 -7.18
N GLN A 44 -11.13 7.93 -8.20
CA GLN A 44 -11.07 6.56 -8.67
C GLN A 44 -10.42 5.65 -7.63
N PHE A 45 -9.36 6.14 -6.99
CA PHE A 45 -8.71 5.42 -5.90
C PHE A 45 -9.71 5.16 -4.76
N GLU A 46 -10.46 6.20 -4.38
CA GLU A 46 -11.47 6.07 -3.33
C GLU A 46 -12.57 5.09 -3.71
N ALA A 47 -12.98 5.13 -4.98
CA ALA A 47 -14.04 4.24 -5.46
C ALA A 47 -13.60 2.77 -5.49
N MET A 48 -12.31 2.52 -5.52
CA MET A 48 -11.80 1.15 -5.49
C MET A 48 -11.87 0.53 -4.10
N GLN A 49 -11.96 1.34 -3.05
CA GLN A 49 -11.93 0.85 -1.68
C GLN A 49 -12.95 -0.27 -1.42
N PRO A 50 -14.24 -0.09 -1.77
CA PRO A 50 -15.20 -1.18 -1.52
C PRO A 50 -14.99 -2.39 -2.41
N GLN A 51 -14.24 -2.25 -3.51
CA GLN A 51 -13.99 -3.36 -4.42
C GLN A 51 -12.87 -4.27 -3.93
N PHE A 52 -12.06 -3.81 -2.98
CA PHE A 52 -10.91 -4.56 -2.47
C PHE A 52 -10.99 -4.65 -0.95
N PRO A 53 -11.84 -5.56 -0.43
CA PRO A 53 -12.10 -5.62 1.03
C PRO A 53 -10.89 -6.06 1.85
N TYR A 54 -9.89 -6.65 1.22
CA TYR A 54 -8.67 -7.08 1.91
C TYR A 54 -7.55 -6.05 1.83
N VAL A 55 -7.86 -4.83 1.35
CA VAL A 55 -6.86 -3.77 1.21
C VAL A 55 -7.28 -2.60 2.07
N ASP A 56 -6.35 -2.07 2.84
CA ASP A 56 -6.54 -0.81 3.53
C ASP A 56 -6.07 0.31 2.61
N PHE A 57 -6.86 1.37 2.51
CA PHE A 57 -6.57 2.51 1.65
C PHE A 57 -6.29 3.73 2.53
N ALA A 58 -5.29 4.52 2.16
CA ALA A 58 -4.98 5.76 2.86
C ALA A 58 -4.37 6.76 1.90
N LYS A 59 -4.35 8.03 2.30
CA LYS A 59 -3.75 9.10 1.51
C LYS A 59 -2.76 9.87 2.37
N VAL A 60 -1.72 10.39 1.71
CA VAL A 60 -0.78 11.31 2.33
C VAL A 60 -0.72 12.55 1.45
N ASP A 61 -1.10 13.71 2.00
CA ASP A 61 -0.88 14.98 1.33
C ASP A 61 0.55 15.40 1.63
N VAL A 62 1.36 15.56 0.58
CA VAL A 62 2.79 15.79 0.76
C VAL A 62 3.09 17.13 1.42
N ASP A 63 2.17 18.07 1.33
CA ASP A 63 2.36 19.38 1.97
C ASP A 63 1.96 19.34 3.45
N GLU A 64 0.97 18.52 3.80
CA GLU A 64 0.52 18.37 5.17
C GLU A 64 1.40 17.42 5.97
N ASN A 65 2.03 16.47 5.30
CA ASN A 65 2.87 15.47 5.96
C ASN A 65 4.21 15.38 5.25
N LYS A 66 4.97 16.46 5.34
CA LYS A 66 6.27 16.56 4.65
C LYS A 66 7.26 15.53 5.14
N GLU A 67 7.20 15.22 6.42
CA GLU A 67 8.13 14.26 7.01
C GLU A 67 8.01 12.89 6.34
N VAL A 68 6.79 12.39 6.21
CA VAL A 68 6.56 11.09 5.59
C VAL A 68 6.88 11.16 4.08
N ALA A 69 6.49 12.25 3.42
CA ALA A 69 6.77 12.40 1.99
C ALA A 69 8.27 12.35 1.74
N MET A 70 9.07 13.01 2.59
CA MET A 70 10.51 13.02 2.44
C MET A 70 11.11 11.65 2.74
N SER A 71 10.67 11.02 3.83
CA SER A 71 11.22 9.72 4.21
C SER A 71 10.89 8.64 3.18
N CYS A 72 9.79 8.80 2.46
CA CYS A 72 9.40 7.86 1.41
C CYS A 72 9.98 8.23 0.04
N GLY A 73 10.70 9.35 -0.05
CA GLY A 73 11.35 9.75 -1.28
C GLY A 73 10.39 10.19 -2.38
N ILE A 74 9.30 10.85 -2.01
CA ILE A 74 8.28 11.25 -2.97
C ILE A 74 8.77 12.48 -3.73
N GLN A 75 8.92 12.36 -5.05
CA GLN A 75 9.39 13.43 -5.91
C GLN A 75 8.37 13.88 -6.94
N ALA A 76 7.33 13.08 -7.15
CA ALA A 76 6.28 13.41 -8.11
C ALA A 76 4.96 12.89 -7.58
N MET A 77 3.86 13.51 -7.99
CA MET A 77 2.52 13.11 -7.56
C MET A 77 1.63 12.89 -8.78
N PRO A 78 0.69 11.96 -8.70
CA PRO A 78 0.52 11.04 -7.57
C PRO A 78 1.55 9.94 -7.61
N THR A 79 1.96 9.47 -6.45
CA THR A 79 2.75 8.25 -6.31
C THR A 79 1.96 7.31 -5.42
N PHE A 80 1.84 6.07 -5.85
CA PHE A 80 1.14 5.04 -5.08
C PHE A 80 2.15 4.05 -4.56
N LYS A 81 2.15 3.84 -3.25
CA LYS A 81 3.03 2.87 -2.62
C LYS A 81 2.19 1.82 -1.91
N PHE A 82 2.65 0.60 -1.94
CA PHE A 82 1.92 -0.54 -1.41
C PHE A 82 2.80 -1.25 -0.39
N TYR A 83 2.22 -1.52 0.77
CA TYR A 83 2.96 -2.08 1.90
C TYR A 83 2.28 -3.33 2.42
N ARG A 84 3.08 -4.26 2.92
CA ARG A 84 2.58 -5.43 3.63
C ARG A 84 3.57 -5.73 4.75
N PHE A 85 3.06 -5.90 5.97
CA PHE A 85 3.88 -6.07 7.16
C PHE A 85 4.90 -4.95 7.32
N GLY A 86 4.48 -3.72 6.99
CA GLY A 86 5.35 -2.56 7.12
C GLY A 86 6.43 -2.42 6.07
N GLN A 87 6.43 -3.26 5.05
CA GLN A 87 7.44 -3.22 4.00
C GLN A 87 6.81 -2.90 2.65
N GLN A 88 7.48 -2.05 1.90
CA GLN A 88 7.00 -1.69 0.58
C GLN A 88 7.14 -2.88 -0.37
N VAL A 89 6.03 -3.26 -0.98
CA VAL A 89 6.01 -4.38 -1.92
C VAL A 89 5.85 -3.94 -3.36
N ALA A 90 5.39 -2.71 -3.59
CA ALA A 90 5.22 -2.18 -4.95
C ALA A 90 5.10 -0.67 -4.89
N GLU A 91 5.30 -0.02 -6.03
CA GLU A 91 5.03 1.41 -6.18
C GLU A 91 4.93 1.76 -7.65
N PHE A 92 4.23 2.85 -7.93
CA PHE A 92 4.33 3.48 -9.24
C PHE A 92 3.93 4.96 -9.12
N THR A 93 4.35 5.74 -10.11
CA THR A 93 4.06 7.17 -10.17
C THR A 93 3.23 7.46 -11.42
N GLY A 94 2.24 8.33 -11.28
CA GLY A 94 1.40 8.74 -12.39
C GLY A 94 -0.06 8.39 -12.16
N ALA A 95 -0.94 9.11 -12.86
CA ALA A 95 -2.39 8.95 -12.71
C ALA A 95 -2.90 7.89 -13.68
N ASP A 96 -2.53 6.65 -13.43
CA ASP A 96 -2.89 5.52 -14.28
C ASP A 96 -3.77 4.56 -13.49
N ALA A 97 -5.08 4.69 -13.68
CA ALA A 97 -6.05 3.89 -12.93
C ALA A 97 -5.94 2.39 -13.28
N ASN A 98 -5.59 2.08 -14.52
CA ASN A 98 -5.44 0.67 -14.91
C ASN A 98 -4.27 0.02 -14.19
N LYS A 99 -3.16 0.74 -14.08
CA LYS A 99 -1.99 0.23 -13.38
C LYS A 99 -2.27 0.11 -11.88
N LEU A 100 -2.98 1.08 -11.32
CA LEU A 100 -3.37 1.05 -9.93
C LEU A 100 -4.20 -0.20 -9.64
N ARG A 101 -5.23 -0.44 -10.46
CA ARG A 101 -6.09 -1.61 -10.30
C ARG A 101 -5.30 -2.91 -10.46
N ALA A 102 -4.39 -2.95 -11.43
CA ALA A 102 -3.57 -4.15 -11.66
C ALA A 102 -2.73 -4.50 -10.44
N LEU A 103 -2.14 -3.50 -9.80
CA LEU A 103 -1.34 -3.74 -8.60
C LEU A 103 -2.21 -4.15 -7.43
N LEU A 104 -3.40 -3.56 -7.29
CA LEU A 104 -4.33 -3.97 -6.24
C LEU A 104 -4.79 -5.42 -6.44
N LEU A 105 -5.03 -5.81 -7.69
CA LEU A 105 -5.41 -7.20 -7.98
C LEU A 105 -4.26 -8.16 -7.70
N SER A 106 -3.04 -7.76 -8.02
CA SER A 106 -1.87 -8.63 -7.84
C SER A 106 -1.51 -8.83 -6.38
N HIS A 107 -1.65 -7.78 -5.56
CA HIS A 107 -1.15 -7.81 -4.18
C HIS A 107 -2.25 -7.82 -3.13
N GLY A 108 -3.48 -7.49 -3.50
CA GLY A 108 -4.56 -7.21 -2.56
C GLY A 108 -5.47 -8.37 -2.25
N GLY A 109 -4.99 -9.60 -2.34
CA GLY A 109 -5.78 -10.77 -1.98
C GLY A 109 -5.97 -10.89 -0.48
N PRO A 110 -6.49 -12.04 -0.01
CA PRO A 110 -6.70 -12.24 1.43
C PRO A 110 -5.44 -12.01 2.23
N PRO A 111 -5.57 -11.59 3.49
CA PRO A 111 -4.40 -11.30 4.32
C PRO A 111 -3.50 -12.51 4.44
N THR A 112 -2.19 -12.27 4.40
CA THR A 112 -1.23 -13.33 4.63
C THR A 112 -0.92 -13.39 6.12
N THR A 113 -0.57 -14.58 6.58
CA THR A 113 -0.09 -14.76 7.94
C THR A 113 1.40 -15.02 7.89
N VAL A 114 2.08 -14.62 8.96
CA VAL A 114 3.48 -14.96 9.10
C VAL A 114 3.52 -16.40 9.61
N ASP A 115 3.98 -17.30 8.76
CA ASP A 115 4.14 -18.67 9.18
C ASP A 115 5.47 -18.82 9.86
N ALA A 116 5.40 -19.36 11.01
CA ALA A 116 6.62 -19.64 11.71
C ALA A 116 7.39 -20.78 11.05
N GLY A 117 6.77 -21.37 10.14
CA GLY A 117 7.48 -22.39 9.43
C GLY A 117 7.52 -22.21 7.97
N CYS A 118 7.08 -22.27 7.77
CA CYS A 118 7.15 -22.29 6.57
C CYS A 118 6.72 -22.30 5.59
N ASP A 119 6.41 -22.24 5.60
CA ASP A 119 6.24 -22.23 4.48
C ASP A 119 5.66 -21.97 3.62
N VAL A 120 5.37 -22.18 3.94
CA VAL A 120 5.08 -22.02 3.06
C VAL A 120 4.61 -21.62 2.15
N ALA A 121 4.36 -21.70 2.34
CA ALA A 121 4.25 -21.45 1.44
C ALA A 121 3.89 -20.91 0.63
N ILE A 122 3.93 -21.02 0.93
CA ILE A 122 4.01 -20.62 0.20
C ILE A 122 3.99 -20.38 -0.75
N PHE A 123 3.96 -20.44 -0.48
CA PHE A 123 4.29 -20.28 -1.48
C PHE A 123 4.68 -20.22 -2.23
N GLY A 124 4.45 -20.27 -1.57
CA GLY A 124 5.09 -20.29 -2.08
C GLY A 124 5.59 -19.99 -2.50
N LEU A 125 5.93 -20.12 -1.89
CA LEU A 125 6.75 -19.90 -2.26
C LEU A 125 7.33 -19.95 -2.70
N LYS A 126 7.57 -20.31 -2.36
CA LYS A 126 8.43 -20.31 -2.63
C LYS A 126 8.85 -20.34 -2.50
N ALA A 127 8.66 -20.46 -1.69
CA ALA A 127 9.24 -20.49 -1.51
C ALA A 127 9.71 -20.44 -1.31
N ARG A 128 10.08 -20.93 -0.59
CA ARG A 128 10.86 -20.98 -0.39
C ARG A 128 11.09 -21.05 -0.19
N PRO A 129 10.84 -21.41 0.64
CA PRO A 129 11.19 -21.34 0.84
C PRO A 129 11.14 -21.10 1.06
N GLU A 130 11.24 -21.39 1.91
CA GLU A 130 11.41 -21.23 2.00
C GLU A 130 11.19 -20.93 2.05
N CYS A 131 11.00 -21.31 2.97
CA CYS A 131 10.93 -21.16 2.86
C CYS A 131 11.20 -20.45 2.52
N ASN A 132 11.48 -20.62 3.29
CA ASN A 132 11.95 -20.09 2.76
C ASN A 132 12.23 -19.36 2.57
N GLY A 133 11.97 -19.42 3.41
CA GLY A 133 12.42 -18.99 3.23
C GLY A 133 12.57 -18.15 2.96
N ARG A 134 12.85 -18.07 3.44
CA ARG A 134 13.15 -17.50 2.95
C ARG A 134 13.26 -16.93 2.53
N ARG A 135 13.16 -17.03 3.26
CA ARG A 135 13.41 -16.60 2.69
C ARG A 135 13.32 -16.17 2.42
N GLY A 136 12.58 -16.35 3.27
CA GLY A 136 12.72 -16.22 2.98
C GLY A 136 12.47 -15.77 2.82
N VAL A 137 12.48 -15.96 3.58
CA VAL A 137 12.61 -15.84 3.18
C VAL A 137 12.51 -15.56 3.02
N VAL A 138 12.15 -15.68 3.73
CA VAL A 138 12.28 -15.74 3.37
C VAL A 138 12.58 -15.52 3.08
N ARG A 139 12.43 -15.52 3.56
CA ARG A 139 12.85 -15.66 3.11
C ARG A 139 13.21 -15.49 2.88
#